data_7b6ee55ddab781f2c08c39e1e84db416
#
_entry.id   7b6ee55ddab781f2c08c39e1e84db416
#
_cell.length_a   1.000
_cell.length_b   1.000
_cell.length_c   1.000
_cell.angle_alpha   90.00
_cell.angle_beta   90.00
_cell.angle_gamma   90.00
#
_symmetry.space_group_name_H-M   'P 1'
#
loop_
_entity.id
_entity.type
_entity.pdbx_description
1 polymer ?
#
loop_
_entity_poly.entity_id
_entity_poly.type
_entity_poly.pdbx_seq_one_letter_code
_entity_poly.pdbx_strand_id
1 'polypeptide(L)'
;MKVRTRYAPSPTGRMHVGNLRTALYAYLIAKHEGGDFLLRIEDTDQERYVEGAVDIIYRTLEETGLVHDEGPDKDGGCGPYVQSERQASGIYMEYAKQLVEKGEAYYCFCTPERLESLRKTVNGEEIMTYDKHCLHLSKEEIEANLAAGKPFVIRQNNPTEGTTTFHDEIYGDITVDNSELDDMVLIKSDGYPTYNFANVVDDHLLGITHVVRGYEYLSSSPKYNRLYDAFGWEVPVYVHCPLITDESHHKLSKRCGHSSFEDLVEQGFVPEAIVNYVALLGWSPEGNNEIFSLEEMVKEFDYHRMNKSPSVFDMTKLRWMNGEYIKATDFDRFYKLAEPYLKEVIKKDLDLKKIANMVKTRIDVFPEIKDHIDFFEELPEYDIAMYTHKKMKTNTETSLKVLKDVLPILEAQEDFSNDALFAALSAYVSETGVKTGFVMWPVRTAVSGKQMTPAGATEIMEVLGKEESLKRIRKGIEMLEA
;
A
#
# COMPACT_ATOMS: atom_id res chain seq x y z
N MET A 1 16.10 27.47 0.10
CA MET A 1 15.85 26.75 -1.17
C MET A 1 14.49 26.09 -1.04
N LYS A 2 13.68 26.00 -2.12
CA LYS A 2 12.39 25.29 -2.06
C LYS A 2 12.64 23.80 -1.85
N VAL A 3 11.87 23.15 -0.96
CA VAL A 3 12.00 21.70 -0.74
C VAL A 3 11.60 20.94 -2.00
N ARG A 4 12.42 20.01 -2.44
CA ARG A 4 12.18 19.14 -3.61
C ARG A 4 12.47 17.70 -3.22
N THR A 5 11.47 16.86 -3.36
CA THR A 5 11.57 15.41 -3.13
C THR A 5 11.25 14.65 -4.41
N ARG A 6 11.55 13.38 -4.44
CA ARG A 6 11.21 12.54 -5.59
C ARG A 6 10.74 11.15 -5.15
N TYR A 7 9.79 10.62 -5.92
CA TYR A 7 9.56 9.19 -6.03
C TYR A 7 10.29 8.69 -7.29
N ALA A 8 11.13 7.70 -7.14
CA ALA A 8 12.03 7.23 -8.19
C ALA A 8 11.91 5.70 -8.38
N PRO A 9 10.76 5.22 -8.89
CA PRO A 9 10.52 3.79 -9.03
C PRO A 9 11.22 3.20 -10.26
N SER A 10 11.70 1.95 -10.12
CA SER A 10 11.99 1.10 -11.27
C SER A 10 10.70 0.44 -11.76
N PRO A 11 10.45 0.38 -13.09
CA PRO A 11 9.22 -0.16 -13.66
C PRO A 11 9.23 -1.70 -13.67
N THR A 12 9.01 -2.30 -12.50
CA THR A 12 9.11 -3.75 -12.25
C THR A 12 7.78 -4.44 -11.92
N GLY A 13 6.64 -3.78 -12.19
CA GLY A 13 5.29 -4.30 -11.97
C GLY A 13 4.54 -3.64 -10.80
N ARG A 14 3.73 -4.41 -10.08
CA ARG A 14 2.87 -3.92 -8.98
C ARG A 14 3.65 -3.18 -7.90
N MET A 15 3.04 -2.12 -7.35
CA MET A 15 3.67 -1.25 -6.36
C MET A 15 3.65 -1.88 -4.96
N HIS A 16 4.82 -2.34 -4.50
CA HIS A 16 4.97 -2.85 -3.13
C HIS A 16 4.64 -1.76 -2.10
N VAL A 17 3.98 -2.13 -0.97
CA VAL A 17 3.59 -1.17 0.09
C VAL A 17 4.78 -0.38 0.65
N GLY A 18 5.99 -0.93 0.66
CA GLY A 18 7.22 -0.22 1.03
C GLY A 18 7.57 0.90 0.05
N ASN A 19 7.37 0.69 -1.24
CA ASN A 19 7.58 1.71 -2.28
C ASN A 19 6.49 2.79 -2.19
N LEU A 20 5.23 2.38 -1.97
CA LEU A 20 4.14 3.32 -1.74
C LEU A 20 4.42 4.20 -0.52
N ARG A 21 4.91 3.63 0.60
CA ARG A 21 5.29 4.39 1.79
C ARG A 21 6.40 5.42 1.49
N THR A 22 7.41 5.01 0.72
CA THR A 22 8.49 5.92 0.33
C THR A 22 7.97 7.07 -0.53
N ALA A 23 7.07 6.78 -1.49
CA ALA A 23 6.40 7.78 -2.30
C ALA A 23 5.54 8.73 -1.44
N LEU A 24 4.76 8.16 -0.53
CA LEU A 24 3.90 8.92 0.38
C LEU A 24 4.71 9.86 1.28
N TYR A 25 5.77 9.39 1.91
CA TYR A 25 6.58 10.24 2.78
C TYR A 25 7.31 11.34 1.99
N ALA A 26 7.82 11.02 0.80
CA ALA A 26 8.40 12.04 -0.09
C ALA A 26 7.35 13.10 -0.47
N TYR A 27 6.12 12.69 -0.79
CA TYR A 27 5.01 13.58 -1.06
C TYR A 27 4.65 14.46 0.15
N LEU A 28 4.51 13.83 1.33
CA LEU A 28 4.14 14.53 2.56
C LEU A 28 5.18 15.59 2.95
N ILE A 29 6.49 15.26 2.88
CA ILE A 29 7.58 16.22 3.14
C ILE A 29 7.48 17.40 2.16
N ALA A 30 7.39 17.14 0.86
CA ALA A 30 7.32 18.20 -0.14
C ALA A 30 6.11 19.11 0.09
N LYS A 31 4.92 18.53 0.28
CA LYS A 31 3.68 19.30 0.40
C LYS A 31 3.56 20.04 1.73
N HIS A 32 4.06 19.44 2.83
CA HIS A 32 4.12 20.11 4.13
C HIS A 32 4.95 21.39 4.07
N GLU A 33 6.09 21.36 3.40
CA GLU A 33 7.02 22.48 3.23
C GLU A 33 6.67 23.40 2.05
N GLY A 34 5.53 23.20 1.39
CA GLY A 34 5.15 23.97 0.19
C GLY A 34 6.09 23.77 -1.00
N GLY A 35 6.73 22.63 -1.06
CA GLY A 35 7.72 22.23 -2.07
C GLY A 35 7.14 21.45 -3.23
N ASP A 36 8.04 20.81 -4.02
CA ASP A 36 7.70 20.02 -5.20
C ASP A 36 7.97 18.54 -4.95
N PHE A 37 7.03 17.71 -5.36
CA PHE A 37 7.15 16.24 -5.40
C PHE A 37 7.32 15.81 -6.86
N LEU A 38 8.44 15.15 -7.18
CA LEU A 38 8.82 14.76 -8.53
C LEU A 38 8.64 13.26 -8.75
N LEU A 39 8.30 12.88 -9.98
CA LEU A 39 8.36 11.50 -10.46
C LEU A 39 9.56 11.31 -11.40
N ARG A 40 10.45 10.37 -11.08
CA ARG A 40 11.56 9.94 -11.94
C ARG A 40 11.46 8.44 -12.20
N ILE A 41 11.48 8.03 -13.47
CA ILE A 41 11.47 6.59 -13.83
C ILE A 41 12.90 6.09 -13.94
N GLU A 42 13.24 5.07 -13.14
CA GLU A 42 14.57 4.45 -13.09
C GLU A 42 14.55 3.12 -13.84
N ASP A 43 14.75 3.19 -15.15
CA ASP A 43 14.68 2.09 -16.11
C ASP A 43 16.04 1.67 -16.69
N THR A 44 17.14 2.00 -16.01
CA THR A 44 18.51 1.61 -16.45
C THR A 44 18.77 0.10 -16.38
N ASP A 45 17.98 -0.66 -15.63
CA ASP A 45 18.01 -2.11 -15.58
C ASP A 45 16.98 -2.68 -16.57
N GLN A 46 17.37 -2.81 -17.83
CA GLN A 46 16.51 -3.28 -18.91
C GLN A 46 16.07 -4.75 -18.77
N GLU A 47 16.81 -5.56 -18.00
CA GLU A 47 16.45 -6.97 -17.78
C GLU A 47 15.24 -7.11 -16.83
N ARG A 48 15.05 -6.13 -15.96
CA ARG A 48 13.92 -6.08 -15.02
C ARG A 48 12.73 -5.28 -15.52
N TYR A 49 12.84 -4.64 -16.66
CA TYR A 49 11.75 -3.84 -17.21
C TYR A 49 10.52 -4.73 -17.50
N VAL A 50 9.35 -4.30 -17.01
CA VAL A 50 8.07 -4.95 -17.26
C VAL A 50 7.20 -4.00 -18.09
N GLU A 51 6.74 -4.46 -19.24
CA GLU A 51 5.82 -3.69 -20.09
C GLU A 51 4.53 -3.34 -19.33
N GLY A 52 4.07 -2.10 -19.44
CA GLY A 52 2.91 -1.58 -18.71
C GLY A 52 3.17 -1.20 -17.23
N ALA A 53 4.37 -1.45 -16.69
CA ALA A 53 4.66 -1.09 -15.29
C ALA A 53 4.65 0.42 -15.04
N VAL A 54 5.00 1.22 -16.02
CA VAL A 54 4.93 2.69 -15.93
C VAL A 54 3.48 3.16 -15.78
N ASP A 55 2.55 2.56 -16.52
CA ASP A 55 1.11 2.87 -16.42
C ASP A 55 0.56 2.51 -15.04
N ILE A 56 1.05 1.40 -14.45
CA ILE A 56 0.70 1.01 -13.09
C ILE A 56 1.17 2.09 -12.08
N ILE A 57 2.39 2.61 -12.24
CA ILE A 57 2.92 3.68 -11.39
C ILE A 57 2.01 4.91 -11.46
N TYR A 58 1.68 5.40 -12.65
CA TYR A 58 0.80 6.55 -12.81
C TYR A 58 -0.58 6.32 -12.20
N ARG A 59 -1.21 5.19 -12.50
CA ARG A 59 -2.51 4.83 -11.96
C ARG A 59 -2.49 4.77 -10.43
N THR A 60 -1.48 4.14 -9.83
CA THR A 60 -1.36 4.08 -8.37
C THR A 60 -1.18 5.45 -7.75
N LEU A 61 -0.37 6.33 -8.35
CA LEU A 61 -0.22 7.71 -7.87
C LEU A 61 -1.54 8.50 -7.98
N GLU A 62 -2.31 8.32 -9.05
CA GLU A 62 -3.62 8.93 -9.23
C GLU A 62 -4.64 8.41 -8.19
N GLU A 63 -4.77 7.09 -8.04
CA GLU A 63 -5.70 6.45 -7.10
C GLU A 63 -5.39 6.80 -5.63
N THR A 64 -4.11 7.00 -5.30
CA THR A 64 -3.66 7.38 -3.94
C THR A 64 -3.66 8.88 -3.70
N GLY A 65 -3.91 9.70 -4.74
CA GLY A 65 -3.86 11.17 -4.66
C GLY A 65 -2.44 11.76 -4.57
N LEU A 66 -1.39 10.97 -4.76
CA LEU A 66 0.00 11.41 -4.71
C LEU A 66 0.42 12.07 -6.03
N VAL A 67 -0.23 13.19 -6.36
CA VAL A 67 -0.01 13.88 -7.64
C VAL A 67 1.36 14.57 -7.63
N HIS A 68 2.22 14.20 -8.59
CA HIS A 68 3.52 14.84 -8.78
C HIS A 68 3.41 16.22 -9.47
N ASP A 69 4.36 17.09 -9.15
CA ASP A 69 4.45 18.43 -9.74
C ASP A 69 5.24 18.43 -11.03
N GLU A 70 6.26 17.57 -11.13
CA GLU A 70 7.11 17.38 -12.30
C GLU A 70 7.35 15.88 -12.53
N GLY A 71 7.51 15.48 -13.78
CA GLY A 71 7.75 14.09 -14.17
C GLY A 71 7.81 13.91 -15.68
N PRO A 72 7.86 12.68 -16.20
CA PRO A 72 7.95 12.44 -17.64
C PRO A 72 6.79 13.01 -18.45
N ASP A 73 5.61 13.15 -17.87
CA ASP A 73 4.39 13.71 -18.45
C ASP A 73 4.20 15.20 -18.14
N LYS A 74 5.04 15.78 -17.27
CA LYS A 74 4.91 17.15 -16.78
C LYS A 74 6.28 17.79 -16.55
N ASP A 75 6.85 18.33 -17.61
CA ASP A 75 8.19 18.94 -17.57
C ASP A 75 8.21 20.22 -16.72
N GLY A 76 9.12 20.24 -15.74
CA GLY A 76 9.43 21.42 -14.91
C GLY A 76 10.73 22.13 -15.32
N GLY A 77 11.34 21.74 -16.44
CA GLY A 77 12.57 22.33 -16.98
C GLY A 77 13.87 21.67 -16.54
N CYS A 78 13.79 20.56 -15.77
CA CYS A 78 14.95 19.79 -15.31
C CYS A 78 15.04 18.40 -15.97
N GLY A 79 14.13 18.10 -16.94
CA GLY A 79 14.09 16.82 -17.65
C GLY A 79 15.35 16.49 -18.44
N PRO A 80 15.42 15.28 -19.02
CA PRO A 80 14.42 14.20 -18.95
C PRO A 80 14.26 13.59 -17.56
N TYR A 81 13.05 13.05 -17.26
CA TYR A 81 12.73 12.40 -15.98
C TYR A 81 12.76 10.86 -16.08
N VAL A 82 13.20 10.32 -17.22
CA VAL A 82 13.41 8.90 -17.48
C VAL A 82 14.90 8.65 -17.64
N GLN A 83 15.47 7.71 -16.90
CA GLN A 83 16.92 7.51 -16.88
C GLN A 83 17.48 7.00 -18.22
N SER A 84 16.76 6.17 -18.96
CA SER A 84 17.18 5.74 -20.30
C SER A 84 17.28 6.91 -21.29
N GLU A 85 16.41 7.91 -21.19
CA GLU A 85 16.48 9.13 -22.00
C GLU A 85 17.69 9.99 -21.62
N ARG A 86 18.01 10.10 -20.32
CA ARG A 86 19.23 10.76 -19.84
C ARG A 86 20.47 10.02 -20.30
N GLN A 87 20.46 8.69 -20.26
CA GLN A 87 21.54 7.86 -20.79
C GLN A 87 21.81 8.15 -22.28
N ALA A 88 20.75 8.25 -23.08
CA ALA A 88 20.86 8.56 -24.50
C ALA A 88 21.50 9.93 -24.79
N SER A 89 21.40 10.88 -23.86
CA SER A 89 22.09 12.19 -23.96
C SER A 89 23.58 12.14 -23.65
N GLY A 90 24.10 11.03 -23.09
CA GLY A 90 25.49 10.86 -22.70
C GLY A 90 25.90 11.49 -21.37
N ILE A 91 24.96 12.07 -20.63
CA ILE A 91 25.21 12.88 -19.44
C ILE A 91 25.95 12.11 -18.32
N TYR A 92 25.59 10.85 -18.08
CA TYR A 92 26.25 10.04 -17.04
C TYR A 92 27.72 9.78 -17.37
N MET A 93 28.02 9.48 -18.63
CA MET A 93 29.42 9.29 -19.08
C MET A 93 30.23 10.58 -18.94
N GLU A 94 29.62 11.73 -19.20
CA GLU A 94 30.25 13.04 -19.03
C GLU A 94 30.63 13.28 -17.56
N TYR A 95 29.71 13.07 -16.62
CA TYR A 95 29.99 13.22 -15.19
C TYR A 95 31.01 12.17 -14.69
N ALA A 96 30.94 10.94 -15.17
CA ALA A 96 31.94 9.92 -14.82
C ALA A 96 33.36 10.31 -15.27
N LYS A 97 33.50 10.88 -16.48
CA LYS A 97 34.80 11.40 -16.98
C LYS A 97 35.32 12.58 -16.16
N GLN A 98 34.43 13.48 -15.70
CA GLN A 98 34.85 14.56 -14.79
C GLN A 98 35.43 14.00 -13.48
N LEU A 99 34.89 12.91 -12.93
CA LEU A 99 35.45 12.25 -11.75
C LEU A 99 36.81 11.60 -12.07
N VAL A 100 36.98 11.02 -13.25
CA VAL A 100 38.29 10.47 -13.69
C VAL A 100 39.32 11.58 -13.79
N GLU A 101 38.98 12.73 -14.37
CA GLU A 101 39.87 13.91 -14.47
C GLU A 101 40.28 14.44 -13.08
N LYS A 102 39.39 14.37 -12.10
CA LYS A 102 39.65 14.77 -10.72
C LYS A 102 40.42 13.70 -9.92
N GLY A 103 40.62 12.47 -10.45
CA GLY A 103 41.21 11.36 -9.72
C GLY A 103 40.28 10.66 -8.73
N GLU A 104 38.98 11.04 -8.71
CA GLU A 104 37.93 10.46 -7.85
C GLU A 104 37.27 9.22 -8.48
N ALA A 105 37.62 8.91 -9.73
CA ALA A 105 37.24 7.69 -10.44
C ALA A 105 38.35 7.25 -11.37
N TYR A 106 38.30 6.00 -11.87
CA TYR A 106 39.26 5.47 -12.80
C TYR A 106 38.68 4.41 -13.72
N TYR A 107 39.37 4.22 -14.87
CA TYR A 107 39.03 3.15 -15.81
C TYR A 107 39.52 1.78 -15.28
N CYS A 108 38.65 0.79 -15.34
CA CYS A 108 38.99 -0.59 -14.96
C CYS A 108 38.77 -1.51 -16.17
N PHE A 109 39.84 -2.18 -16.61
CA PHE A 109 39.85 -3.11 -17.76
C PHE A 109 39.91 -4.58 -17.31
N CYS A 110 39.62 -4.89 -16.03
CA CYS A 110 39.64 -6.25 -15.53
C CYS A 110 38.58 -7.12 -16.19
N THR A 111 38.97 -8.34 -16.57
CA THR A 111 38.01 -9.31 -17.12
C THR A 111 37.16 -9.93 -16.02
N PRO A 112 35.98 -10.51 -16.36
CA PRO A 112 35.15 -11.21 -15.40
C PRO A 112 35.89 -12.32 -14.63
N GLU A 113 36.76 -13.07 -15.33
CA GLU A 113 37.55 -14.17 -14.76
C GLU A 113 38.52 -13.65 -13.69
N ARG A 114 39.19 -12.49 -13.97
CA ARG A 114 40.02 -11.84 -12.98
C ARG A 114 39.26 -11.40 -11.75
N LEU A 115 38.11 -10.78 -11.95
CA LEU A 115 37.26 -10.33 -10.85
C LEU A 115 36.76 -11.50 -10.00
N GLU A 116 36.37 -12.60 -10.64
CA GLU A 116 35.97 -13.83 -9.94
C GLU A 116 37.10 -14.42 -9.10
N SER A 117 38.35 -14.31 -9.55
CA SER A 117 39.54 -14.76 -8.79
C SER A 117 39.79 -13.97 -7.49
N LEU A 118 39.16 -12.80 -7.31
CA LEU A 118 39.24 -12.00 -6.09
C LEU A 118 38.23 -12.44 -5.03
N ARG A 119 37.27 -13.29 -5.38
CA ARG A 119 36.25 -13.79 -4.46
C ARG A 119 36.90 -14.60 -3.34
N LYS A 120 36.56 -14.27 -2.11
CA LYS A 120 37.06 -14.95 -0.90
C LYS A 120 35.87 -15.37 -0.03
N THR A 121 36.02 -16.54 0.58
CA THR A 121 35.04 -16.97 1.59
C THR A 121 35.55 -16.52 2.97
N VAL A 122 34.78 -15.65 3.62
CA VAL A 122 35.07 -15.18 4.98
C VAL A 122 33.85 -15.52 5.86
N ASN A 123 34.07 -16.29 6.92
CA ASN A 123 33.02 -16.76 7.84
C ASN A 123 31.85 -17.50 7.16
N GLY A 124 32.09 -18.16 6.02
CA GLY A 124 31.05 -18.88 5.28
C GLY A 124 30.29 -18.04 4.25
N GLU A 125 30.56 -16.75 4.16
CA GLU A 125 30.02 -15.85 3.16
C GLU A 125 31.05 -15.55 2.07
N GLU A 126 30.59 -15.51 0.82
CA GLU A 126 31.41 -15.10 -0.30
C GLU A 126 31.47 -13.58 -0.39
N ILE A 127 32.66 -13.03 -0.19
CA ILE A 127 32.92 -11.59 -0.29
C ILE A 127 33.83 -11.35 -1.48
N MET A 128 33.49 -10.37 -2.32
CA MET A 128 34.31 -9.88 -3.40
C MET A 128 34.68 -8.42 -3.16
N THR A 129 35.92 -8.17 -2.78
CA THR A 129 36.46 -6.81 -2.66
C THR A 129 37.45 -6.58 -3.81
N TYR A 130 37.21 -5.51 -4.57
CA TYR A 130 38.09 -5.14 -5.66
C TYR A 130 39.41 -4.58 -5.12
N ASP A 131 40.52 -5.07 -5.67
CA ASP A 131 41.88 -4.80 -5.18
C ASP A 131 42.54 -3.54 -5.77
N LYS A 132 41.76 -2.66 -6.40
CA LYS A 132 42.20 -1.41 -7.04
C LYS A 132 43.31 -1.58 -8.13
N HIS A 133 43.43 -2.77 -8.71
CA HIS A 133 44.47 -3.09 -9.70
C HIS A 133 44.59 -2.03 -10.80
N CYS A 134 43.52 -1.58 -11.40
CA CYS A 134 43.55 -0.63 -12.49
C CYS A 134 43.73 0.83 -12.06
N LEU A 135 43.66 1.15 -10.76
CA LEU A 135 43.89 2.51 -10.24
C LEU A 135 45.33 2.99 -10.54
N HIS A 136 46.28 2.08 -10.63
CA HIS A 136 47.71 2.38 -10.79
C HIS A 136 48.18 2.30 -12.24
N LEU A 137 47.28 2.13 -13.22
CA LEU A 137 47.67 2.16 -14.64
C LEU A 137 48.13 3.57 -15.02
N SER A 138 49.22 3.62 -15.81
CA SER A 138 49.69 4.90 -16.36
C SER A 138 48.71 5.47 -17.37
N LYS A 139 48.82 6.76 -17.63
CA LYS A 139 47.98 7.43 -18.61
C LYS A 139 48.15 6.81 -20.01
N GLU A 140 49.38 6.47 -20.38
CA GLU A 140 49.71 5.83 -21.65
C GLU A 140 49.08 4.43 -21.77
N GLU A 141 49.08 3.65 -20.70
CA GLU A 141 48.40 2.34 -20.67
C GLU A 141 46.89 2.45 -20.80
N ILE A 142 46.28 3.44 -20.12
CA ILE A 142 44.83 3.74 -20.24
C ILE A 142 44.49 4.14 -21.68
N GLU A 143 45.24 5.08 -22.26
CA GLU A 143 45.04 5.54 -23.64
C GLU A 143 45.21 4.40 -24.66
N ALA A 144 46.22 3.56 -24.48
CA ALA A 144 46.45 2.38 -25.33
C ALA A 144 45.28 1.37 -25.23
N ASN A 145 44.77 1.11 -24.02
CA ASN A 145 43.67 0.20 -23.82
C ASN A 145 42.37 0.73 -24.44
N LEU A 146 42.09 2.05 -24.29
CA LEU A 146 40.93 2.71 -24.90
C LEU A 146 41.06 2.71 -26.44
N ALA A 147 42.23 3.04 -26.98
CA ALA A 147 42.49 3.03 -28.44
C ALA A 147 42.37 1.62 -29.03
N ALA A 148 42.74 0.57 -28.28
CA ALA A 148 42.54 -0.82 -28.66
C ALA A 148 41.09 -1.31 -28.55
N GLY A 149 40.12 -0.47 -28.11
CA GLY A 149 38.72 -0.80 -27.96
C GLY A 149 38.46 -1.86 -26.86
N LYS A 150 39.34 -1.97 -25.85
CA LYS A 150 39.14 -2.93 -24.76
C LYS A 150 37.89 -2.54 -23.96
N PRO A 151 37.04 -3.52 -23.61
CA PRO A 151 35.90 -3.28 -22.70
C PRO A 151 36.40 -2.72 -21.36
N PHE A 152 35.67 -1.73 -20.83
CA PHE A 152 36.03 -1.14 -19.54
C PHE A 152 34.77 -0.80 -18.74
N VAL A 153 34.98 -0.63 -17.44
CA VAL A 153 34.03 0.02 -16.53
C VAL A 153 34.69 1.25 -15.91
N ILE A 154 33.93 2.20 -15.43
CA ILE A 154 34.48 3.29 -14.60
C ILE A 154 34.11 2.98 -13.16
N ARG A 155 35.11 3.01 -12.26
CA ARG A 155 34.91 2.79 -10.84
C ARG A 155 35.16 4.06 -10.03
N GLN A 156 34.41 4.23 -8.96
CA GLN A 156 34.69 5.23 -7.94
C GLN A 156 36.03 4.91 -7.26
N ASN A 157 36.82 5.93 -6.95
CA ASN A 157 38.05 5.79 -6.18
C ASN A 157 37.78 6.17 -4.71
N ASN A 158 37.41 5.20 -3.88
CA ASN A 158 37.20 5.43 -2.46
C ASN A 158 38.50 5.36 -1.67
N PRO A 159 38.67 6.18 -0.62
CA PRO A 159 39.81 6.05 0.28
C PRO A 159 39.78 4.70 1.03
N THR A 160 40.95 4.18 1.41
CA THR A 160 41.09 2.93 2.17
C THR A 160 41.37 3.16 3.64
N GLU A 161 41.71 4.41 4.01
CA GLU A 161 42.07 4.79 5.39
C GLU A 161 41.14 5.87 5.88
N GLY A 162 40.94 5.97 7.20
CA GLY A 162 40.04 6.92 7.84
C GLY A 162 38.61 6.47 7.82
N THR A 163 37.68 7.41 8.03
CA THR A 163 36.26 7.15 8.15
C THR A 163 35.44 8.11 7.28
N THR A 164 34.28 7.67 6.84
CA THR A 164 33.26 8.50 6.19
C THR A 164 32.02 8.56 7.07
N THR A 165 31.58 9.77 7.39
CA THR A 165 30.37 10.02 8.21
C THR A 165 29.33 10.70 7.36
N PHE A 166 28.07 10.29 7.49
CA PHE A 166 26.92 11.01 6.94
C PHE A 166 25.82 11.13 7.99
N HIS A 167 24.97 12.13 7.84
CA HIS A 167 23.80 12.33 8.70
C HIS A 167 22.55 11.80 8.04
N ASP A 168 21.74 11.07 8.83
CA ASP A 168 20.37 10.65 8.46
C ASP A 168 19.41 11.16 9.51
N GLU A 169 18.32 11.78 9.09
CA GLU A 169 17.36 12.42 10.03
C GLU A 169 16.72 11.41 10.98
N ILE A 170 16.62 10.15 10.57
CA ILE A 170 16.02 9.10 11.40
C ILE A 170 17.07 8.37 12.24
N TYR A 171 18.21 7.99 11.63
CA TYR A 171 19.21 7.16 12.28
C TYR A 171 20.33 7.97 12.96
N GLY A 172 20.42 9.28 12.67
CA GLY A 172 21.49 10.17 13.17
C GLY A 172 22.80 10.01 12.41
N ASP A 173 23.91 10.37 13.04
CA ASP A 173 25.22 10.28 12.42
C ASP A 173 25.67 8.82 12.31
N ILE A 174 26.00 8.40 11.09
CA ILE A 174 26.47 7.06 10.77
C ILE A 174 27.89 7.18 10.23
N THR A 175 28.82 6.53 10.91
CA THR A 175 30.24 6.52 10.56
C THR A 175 30.65 5.12 10.15
N VAL A 176 31.28 4.99 9.00
CA VAL A 176 31.84 3.72 8.48
C VAL A 176 33.35 3.85 8.27
N ASP A 177 34.07 2.77 8.49
CA ASP A 177 35.49 2.70 8.15
C ASP A 177 35.65 2.69 6.62
N ASN A 178 36.55 3.49 6.08
CA ASN A 178 36.76 3.57 4.64
C ASN A 178 37.29 2.26 4.03
N SER A 179 37.92 1.40 4.82
CA SER A 179 38.32 0.06 4.39
C SER A 179 37.15 -0.86 4.03
N GLU A 180 35.93 -0.53 4.49
CA GLU A 180 34.67 -1.23 4.16
C GLU A 180 34.02 -0.70 2.87
N LEU A 181 34.50 0.45 2.35
CA LEU A 181 33.98 1.05 1.14
C LEU A 181 34.65 0.42 -0.09
N ASP A 182 33.92 -0.39 -0.86
CA ASP A 182 34.39 -0.89 -2.14
C ASP A 182 34.37 0.19 -3.23
N ASP A 183 35.24 0.06 -4.23
CA ASP A 183 35.20 0.92 -5.42
C ASP A 183 34.07 0.47 -6.34
N MET A 184 32.87 1.00 -6.09
CA MET A 184 31.68 0.63 -6.85
C MET A 184 31.80 1.04 -8.33
N VAL A 185 31.21 0.25 -9.21
CA VAL A 185 31.10 0.59 -10.62
C VAL A 185 30.13 1.78 -10.78
N LEU A 186 30.59 2.82 -11.48
CA LEU A 186 29.77 3.98 -11.86
C LEU A 186 29.13 3.78 -13.23
N ILE A 187 29.98 3.42 -14.23
CA ILE A 187 29.57 3.11 -15.60
C ILE A 187 29.90 1.66 -15.90
N LYS A 188 28.94 0.91 -16.38
CA LYS A 188 29.05 -0.49 -16.81
C LYS A 188 29.76 -0.59 -18.18
N SER A 189 30.17 -1.79 -18.56
CA SER A 189 30.84 -2.04 -19.84
C SER A 189 29.95 -1.80 -21.08
N ASP A 190 28.64 -1.80 -20.91
CA ASP A 190 27.66 -1.44 -21.94
C ASP A 190 27.46 0.09 -22.07
N GLY A 191 28.17 0.87 -21.24
CA GLY A 191 28.04 2.34 -21.20
C GLY A 191 26.92 2.89 -20.33
N TYR A 192 26.06 2.03 -19.77
CA TYR A 192 25.00 2.45 -18.86
C TYR A 192 25.56 2.74 -17.45
N PRO A 193 24.99 3.74 -16.75
CA PRO A 193 25.33 3.95 -15.35
C PRO A 193 24.79 2.80 -14.49
N THR A 194 25.41 2.58 -13.35
CA THR A 194 24.77 1.81 -12.28
C THR A 194 23.71 2.67 -11.59
N TYR A 195 22.76 2.01 -10.93
CA TYR A 195 21.77 2.69 -10.08
C TYR A 195 22.44 3.67 -9.10
N ASN A 196 23.49 3.22 -8.44
CA ASN A 196 24.19 3.99 -7.42
C ASN A 196 24.78 5.31 -7.93
N PHE A 197 25.19 5.36 -9.17
CA PHE A 197 25.72 6.58 -9.80
C PHE A 197 24.63 7.45 -10.39
N ALA A 198 23.70 6.84 -11.14
CA ALA A 198 22.61 7.56 -11.78
C ALA A 198 21.75 8.35 -10.78
N ASN A 199 21.41 7.74 -9.64
CA ASN A 199 20.57 8.41 -8.64
C ASN A 199 21.21 9.68 -8.08
N VAL A 200 22.54 9.70 -7.85
CA VAL A 200 23.28 10.86 -7.33
C VAL A 200 23.31 11.99 -8.37
N VAL A 201 23.65 11.65 -9.62
CA VAL A 201 23.67 12.63 -10.72
C VAL A 201 22.28 13.23 -10.96
N ASP A 202 21.25 12.37 -10.98
CA ASP A 202 19.89 12.81 -11.21
C ASP A 202 19.34 13.64 -10.05
N ASP A 203 19.59 13.24 -8.81
CA ASP A 203 19.15 14.00 -7.63
C ASP A 203 19.76 15.41 -7.65
N HIS A 204 21.04 15.54 -8.02
CA HIS A 204 21.67 16.84 -8.17
C HIS A 204 21.03 17.66 -9.32
N LEU A 205 20.89 17.08 -10.50
CA LEU A 205 20.37 17.78 -11.68
C LEU A 205 18.89 18.18 -11.57
N LEU A 206 18.11 17.38 -10.82
CA LEU A 206 16.72 17.68 -10.52
C LEU A 206 16.57 18.62 -9.31
N GLY A 207 17.69 19.02 -8.67
CA GLY A 207 17.68 19.90 -7.50
C GLY A 207 16.99 19.29 -6.29
N ILE A 208 17.10 17.96 -6.11
CA ILE A 208 16.49 17.26 -4.97
C ILE A 208 17.19 17.67 -3.68
N THR A 209 16.39 18.12 -2.73
CA THR A 209 16.86 18.59 -1.40
C THR A 209 16.71 17.53 -0.33
N HIS A 210 15.70 16.65 -0.44
CA HIS A 210 15.43 15.58 0.50
C HIS A 210 15.28 14.26 -0.22
N VAL A 211 16.07 13.27 0.20
CA VAL A 211 16.08 11.92 -0.35
C VAL A 211 15.41 10.97 0.61
N VAL A 212 14.16 10.61 0.31
CA VAL A 212 13.39 9.60 1.05
C VAL A 212 13.55 8.25 0.36
N ARG A 213 13.96 7.21 1.09
CA ARG A 213 14.15 5.85 0.55
C ARG A 213 14.18 4.79 1.65
N GLY A 214 14.21 3.50 1.25
CA GLY A 214 14.20 2.40 2.20
C GLY A 214 15.52 2.23 2.97
N TYR A 215 15.44 1.59 4.13
CA TYR A 215 16.56 1.26 5.02
C TYR A 215 17.72 0.53 4.31
N GLU A 216 17.43 -0.27 3.28
CA GLU A 216 18.41 -1.04 2.52
C GLU A 216 19.50 -0.19 1.87
N TYR A 217 19.26 1.10 1.65
CA TYR A 217 20.22 2.03 1.06
C TYR A 217 21.15 2.69 2.09
N LEU A 218 20.90 2.47 3.38
CA LEU A 218 21.68 3.09 4.45
C LEU A 218 23.17 2.76 4.34
N SER A 219 23.50 1.50 4.04
CA SER A 219 24.89 1.04 3.85
C SER A 219 25.57 1.59 2.59
N SER A 220 24.81 2.03 1.59
CA SER A 220 25.35 2.63 0.37
C SER A 220 25.54 4.14 0.47
N SER A 221 24.90 4.79 1.43
CA SER A 221 24.89 6.25 1.57
C SER A 221 26.27 6.88 1.77
N PRO A 222 27.24 6.25 2.46
CA PRO A 222 28.60 6.78 2.54
C PRO A 222 29.26 6.95 1.16
N LYS A 223 29.04 6.00 0.24
CA LYS A 223 29.56 6.06 -1.14
C LYS A 223 28.93 7.19 -1.95
N TYR A 224 27.64 7.46 -1.70
CA TYR A 224 26.95 8.58 -2.34
C TYR A 224 27.48 9.92 -1.86
N ASN A 225 27.70 10.06 -0.54
CA ASN A 225 28.29 11.27 0.02
C ASN A 225 29.68 11.54 -0.58
N ARG A 226 30.49 10.47 -0.77
CA ARG A 226 31.78 10.59 -1.45
C ARG A 226 31.65 11.11 -2.90
N LEU A 227 30.57 10.79 -3.61
CA LEU A 227 30.31 11.34 -4.94
C LEU A 227 29.93 12.82 -4.86
N TYR A 228 29.05 13.22 -3.93
CA TYR A 228 28.72 14.62 -3.71
C TYR A 228 29.97 15.44 -3.38
N ASP A 229 30.81 14.95 -2.45
CA ASP A 229 32.08 15.60 -2.09
C ASP A 229 33.01 15.74 -3.30
N ALA A 230 33.20 14.68 -4.09
CA ALA A 230 34.07 14.64 -5.26
C ALA A 230 33.63 15.65 -6.35
N PHE A 231 32.32 15.84 -6.50
CA PHE A 231 31.78 16.86 -7.40
C PHE A 231 31.82 18.26 -6.79
N GLY A 232 31.86 18.40 -5.47
CA GLY A 232 31.69 19.66 -4.74
C GLY A 232 30.22 20.09 -4.69
N TRP A 233 29.31 19.13 -4.69
CA TRP A 233 27.87 19.35 -4.60
C TRP A 233 27.38 19.32 -3.15
N GLU A 234 26.27 20.03 -2.91
CA GLU A 234 25.57 19.95 -1.63
C GLU A 234 24.92 18.59 -1.45
N VAL A 235 25.15 17.97 -0.30
CA VAL A 235 24.55 16.67 0.06
C VAL A 235 23.08 16.90 0.44
N PRO A 236 22.12 16.15 -0.12
CA PRO A 236 20.72 16.27 0.27
C PRO A 236 20.48 15.74 1.69
N VAL A 237 19.39 16.17 2.29
CA VAL A 237 18.88 15.61 3.55
C VAL A 237 18.42 14.16 3.31
N TYR A 238 18.95 13.23 4.09
CA TYR A 238 18.56 11.81 4.00
C TYR A 238 17.50 11.45 5.02
N VAL A 239 16.46 10.78 4.56
CA VAL A 239 15.37 10.22 5.38
C VAL A 239 15.21 8.74 5.01
N HIS A 240 15.84 7.83 5.75
CA HIS A 240 15.71 6.39 5.49
C HIS A 240 14.53 5.81 6.27
N CYS A 241 13.57 5.25 5.54
CA CYS A 241 12.38 4.62 6.11
C CYS A 241 12.73 3.28 6.76
N PRO A 242 12.21 2.97 7.98
CA PRO A 242 12.45 1.70 8.62
C PRO A 242 11.90 0.53 7.80
N LEU A 243 12.36 -0.68 8.09
CA LEU A 243 11.89 -1.90 7.41
C LEU A 243 10.41 -2.15 7.73
N ILE A 244 9.66 -2.68 6.77
CA ILE A 244 8.32 -3.26 7.00
C ILE A 244 8.48 -4.78 7.08
N THR A 245 7.96 -5.37 8.14
CA THR A 245 8.00 -6.81 8.40
C THR A 245 6.59 -7.40 8.46
N ASP A 246 6.49 -8.70 8.31
CA ASP A 246 5.32 -9.47 8.69
C ASP A 246 5.25 -9.69 10.22
N GLU A 247 4.20 -10.36 10.69
CA GLU A 247 4.01 -10.68 12.11
C GLU A 247 5.11 -11.59 12.69
N SER A 248 5.83 -12.30 11.84
CA SER A 248 6.98 -13.14 12.21
C SER A 248 8.31 -12.38 12.19
N HIS A 249 8.27 -11.06 12.00
CA HIS A 249 9.43 -10.16 11.88
C HIS A 249 10.34 -10.45 10.67
N HIS A 250 9.86 -11.15 9.65
CA HIS A 250 10.54 -11.27 8.37
C HIS A 250 10.19 -10.09 7.46
N LYS A 251 11.11 -9.70 6.59
CA LYS A 251 10.85 -8.66 5.59
C LYS A 251 9.59 -9.01 4.78
N LEU A 252 8.63 -8.07 4.73
CA LEU A 252 7.41 -8.26 3.95
C LEU A 252 7.76 -8.53 2.49
N SER A 253 7.25 -9.62 1.93
CA SER A 253 7.59 -10.09 0.60
C SER A 253 6.37 -10.27 -0.29
N LYS A 254 6.56 -10.24 -1.61
CA LYS A 254 5.47 -10.46 -2.60
C LYS A 254 4.75 -11.80 -2.45
N ARG A 255 5.35 -12.78 -1.74
CA ARG A 255 4.73 -14.11 -1.51
C ARG A 255 3.58 -14.09 -0.49
N CYS A 256 3.45 -13.01 0.28
CA CYS A 256 2.40 -12.88 1.31
C CYS A 256 1.01 -12.56 0.75
N GLY A 257 0.86 -12.27 -0.56
CA GLY A 257 -0.44 -12.02 -1.22
C GLY A 257 -1.14 -10.70 -0.85
N HIS A 258 -0.51 -9.85 -0.02
CA HIS A 258 -1.02 -8.53 0.39
C HIS A 258 0.12 -7.51 0.51
N SER A 259 1.13 -7.65 -0.33
CA SER A 259 2.34 -6.82 -0.26
C SER A 259 2.35 -5.69 -1.28
N SER A 260 1.38 -5.62 -2.21
CA SER A 260 1.24 -4.54 -3.18
C SER A 260 -0.05 -3.76 -2.96
N PHE A 261 -0.05 -2.51 -3.42
CA PHE A 261 -1.23 -1.65 -3.41
C PHE A 261 -2.39 -2.28 -4.18
N GLU A 262 -2.10 -2.79 -5.37
CA GLU A 262 -3.10 -3.40 -6.25
C GLU A 262 -3.71 -4.66 -5.63
N ASP A 263 -2.90 -5.51 -4.96
CA ASP A 263 -3.41 -6.69 -4.24
C ASP A 263 -4.41 -6.30 -3.14
N LEU A 264 -4.15 -5.19 -2.43
CA LEU A 264 -5.05 -4.69 -1.39
C LEU A 264 -6.34 -4.12 -1.99
N VAL A 265 -6.26 -3.36 -3.07
CA VAL A 265 -7.46 -2.85 -3.79
C VAL A 265 -8.31 -4.01 -4.30
N GLU A 266 -7.70 -5.05 -4.89
CA GLU A 266 -8.39 -6.27 -5.34
C GLU A 266 -9.07 -7.02 -4.17
N GLN A 267 -8.54 -6.92 -2.96
CA GLN A 267 -9.14 -7.47 -1.73
C GLN A 267 -10.25 -6.58 -1.13
N GLY A 268 -10.58 -5.46 -1.77
CA GLY A 268 -11.68 -4.59 -1.38
C GLY A 268 -11.33 -3.50 -0.37
N PHE A 269 -10.05 -3.16 -0.23
CA PHE A 269 -9.61 -2.00 0.52
C PHE A 269 -9.72 -0.73 -0.33
N VAL A 270 -10.16 0.38 0.28
CA VAL A 270 -10.20 1.67 -0.41
C VAL A 270 -8.81 2.33 -0.39
N PRO A 271 -8.42 3.01 -1.49
CA PRO A 271 -7.10 3.65 -1.59
C PRO A 271 -6.76 4.56 -0.41
N GLU A 272 -7.71 5.35 0.07
CA GLU A 272 -7.50 6.27 1.18
C GLU A 272 -7.14 5.55 2.50
N ALA A 273 -7.78 4.41 2.76
CA ALA A 273 -7.46 3.60 3.94
C ALA A 273 -6.06 2.99 3.84
N ILE A 274 -5.68 2.51 2.64
CA ILE A 274 -4.34 1.98 2.38
C ILE A 274 -3.29 3.08 2.60
N VAL A 275 -3.49 4.26 2.03
CA VAL A 275 -2.58 5.42 2.16
C VAL A 275 -2.41 5.80 3.63
N ASN A 276 -3.51 5.96 4.37
CA ASN A 276 -3.46 6.31 5.78
C ASN A 276 -2.76 5.22 6.61
N TYR A 277 -3.09 3.95 6.39
CA TYR A 277 -2.43 2.85 7.07
C TYR A 277 -0.92 2.81 6.80
N VAL A 278 -0.52 2.98 5.54
CA VAL A 278 0.88 3.01 5.11
C VAL A 278 1.63 4.19 5.73
N ALA A 279 0.97 5.34 5.93
CA ALA A 279 1.57 6.48 6.65
C ALA A 279 1.95 6.11 8.08
N LEU A 280 1.14 5.31 8.77
CA LEU A 280 1.40 4.87 10.14
C LEU A 280 2.45 3.75 10.26
N LEU A 281 2.91 3.19 9.14
CA LEU A 281 4.00 2.21 9.13
C LEU A 281 5.37 2.88 9.28
N GLY A 282 5.65 3.39 10.46
CA GLY A 282 6.92 4.03 10.81
C GLY A 282 6.81 5.50 11.21
N TRP A 283 5.67 6.13 11.03
CA TRP A 283 5.38 7.48 11.53
C TRP A 283 4.31 7.45 12.61
N SER A 284 4.44 8.31 13.61
CA SER A 284 3.49 8.46 14.72
C SER A 284 2.96 9.89 14.75
N PRO A 285 1.65 10.12 14.52
CA PRO A 285 1.03 11.44 14.58
C PRO A 285 1.06 12.01 16.02
N GLU A 286 0.76 13.28 16.16
CA GLU A 286 0.55 13.88 17.46
C GLU A 286 -0.83 13.52 18.00
N GLY A 287 -0.88 13.05 19.26
CA GLY A 287 -2.13 12.59 19.88
C GLY A 287 -2.50 11.14 19.54
N ASN A 288 -3.80 10.83 19.63
CA ASN A 288 -4.34 9.46 19.49
C ASN A 288 -5.18 9.27 18.22
N ASN A 289 -5.26 10.27 17.36
CA ASN A 289 -5.97 10.12 16.09
C ASN A 289 -5.15 9.25 15.13
N GLU A 290 -5.79 8.29 14.48
CA GLU A 290 -5.15 7.40 13.50
C GLU A 290 -5.84 7.47 12.13
N ILE A 291 -6.95 8.19 12.01
CA ILE A 291 -7.71 8.33 10.75
C ILE A 291 -7.51 9.75 10.23
N PHE A 292 -6.88 9.87 9.06
CA PHE A 292 -6.50 11.13 8.45
C PHE A 292 -6.81 11.13 6.95
N SER A 293 -7.40 12.17 6.44
CA SER A 293 -7.36 12.47 5.01
C SER A 293 -5.91 12.78 4.58
N LEU A 294 -5.64 12.67 3.27
CA LEU A 294 -4.31 13.02 2.74
C LEU A 294 -3.93 14.48 3.05
N GLU A 295 -4.90 15.41 3.01
CA GLU A 295 -4.68 16.81 3.34
C GLU A 295 -4.33 17.03 4.83
N GLU A 296 -4.98 16.28 5.73
CA GLU A 296 -4.64 16.30 7.15
C GLU A 296 -3.26 15.70 7.39
N MET A 297 -2.92 14.59 6.72
CA MET A 297 -1.57 14.02 6.78
C MET A 297 -0.51 15.03 6.33
N VAL A 298 -0.74 15.78 5.25
CA VAL A 298 0.19 16.84 4.80
C VAL A 298 0.43 17.88 5.88
N LYS A 299 -0.59 18.24 6.65
CA LYS A 299 -0.46 19.24 7.74
C LYS A 299 0.25 18.68 8.98
N GLU A 300 0.01 17.42 9.31
CA GLU A 300 0.46 16.78 10.54
C GLU A 300 1.82 16.07 10.42
N PHE A 301 2.27 15.82 9.19
CA PHE A 301 3.44 15.00 8.96
C PHE A 301 4.73 15.70 9.37
N ASP A 302 5.44 15.09 10.30
CA ASP A 302 6.78 15.44 10.72
C ASP A 302 7.67 14.20 10.66
N TYR A 303 8.65 14.17 9.76
CA TYR A 303 9.54 13.02 9.62
C TYR A 303 10.46 12.79 10.83
N HIS A 304 10.68 13.79 11.70
CA HIS A 304 11.40 13.59 12.97
C HIS A 304 10.63 12.70 13.95
N ARG A 305 9.34 12.47 13.69
CA ARG A 305 8.50 11.54 14.46
C ARG A 305 8.47 10.13 13.87
N MET A 306 9.34 9.83 12.92
CA MET A 306 9.51 8.48 12.40
C MET A 306 10.30 7.61 13.36
N ASN A 307 9.91 6.34 13.46
CA ASN A 307 10.56 5.35 14.31
C ASN A 307 11.77 4.73 13.60
N LYS A 308 12.82 4.38 14.37
CA LYS A 308 13.99 3.63 13.87
C LYS A 308 13.70 2.13 13.71
N SER A 309 12.79 1.61 14.52
CA SER A 309 12.47 0.18 14.56
C SER A 309 11.62 -0.24 13.37
N PRO A 310 11.77 -1.49 12.90
CA PRO A 310 10.89 -2.06 11.90
C PRO A 310 9.42 -1.97 12.29
N SER A 311 8.55 -1.74 11.31
CA SER A 311 7.10 -1.68 11.49
C SER A 311 6.47 -2.99 11.04
N VAL A 312 5.62 -3.56 11.89
CA VAL A 312 4.89 -4.80 11.54
C VAL A 312 3.66 -4.44 10.72
N PHE A 313 3.48 -5.12 9.60
CA PHE A 313 2.27 -5.02 8.79
C PHE A 313 1.14 -5.84 9.45
N ASP A 314 0.17 -5.14 10.02
CA ASP A 314 -0.99 -5.70 10.74
C ASP A 314 -2.25 -5.60 9.87
N MET A 315 -2.68 -6.74 9.32
CA MET A 315 -3.88 -6.83 8.49
C MET A 315 -5.15 -6.53 9.30
N THR A 316 -5.19 -6.87 10.57
CA THR A 316 -6.35 -6.61 11.43
C THR A 316 -6.57 -5.11 11.62
N LYS A 317 -5.48 -4.37 11.84
CA LYS A 317 -5.52 -2.90 11.93
C LYS A 317 -5.94 -2.27 10.61
N LEU A 318 -5.38 -2.72 9.48
CA LEU A 318 -5.75 -2.21 8.15
C LEU A 318 -7.24 -2.45 7.86
N ARG A 319 -7.78 -3.64 8.18
CA ARG A 319 -9.20 -3.94 8.01
C ARG A 319 -10.08 -3.01 8.85
N TRP A 320 -9.76 -2.84 10.13
CA TRP A 320 -10.48 -1.90 11.00
C TRP A 320 -10.48 -0.48 10.41
N MET A 321 -9.31 0.03 10.01
CA MET A 321 -9.22 1.35 9.38
C MET A 321 -10.08 1.44 8.12
N ASN A 322 -10.04 0.44 7.25
CA ASN A 322 -10.85 0.41 6.05
C ASN A 322 -12.35 0.45 6.35
N GLY A 323 -12.79 -0.28 7.37
CA GLY A 323 -14.18 -0.22 7.85
C GLY A 323 -14.59 1.18 8.30
N GLU A 324 -13.70 1.94 8.95
CA GLU A 324 -13.96 3.34 9.34
C GLU A 324 -14.09 4.26 8.09
N TYR A 325 -13.25 4.08 7.08
CA TYR A 325 -13.36 4.81 5.81
C TYR A 325 -14.64 4.45 5.06
N ILE A 326 -15.03 3.17 4.99
CA ILE A 326 -16.29 2.74 4.38
C ILE A 326 -17.49 3.40 5.08
N LYS A 327 -17.52 3.42 6.42
CA LYS A 327 -18.59 4.05 7.20
C LYS A 327 -18.67 5.56 6.95
N ALA A 328 -17.53 6.23 6.81
CA ALA A 328 -17.45 7.67 6.58
C ALA A 328 -17.77 8.09 5.13
N THR A 329 -17.61 7.18 4.17
CA THR A 329 -17.86 7.45 2.74
C THR A 329 -19.33 7.85 2.51
N ASP A 330 -19.61 8.84 1.65
CA ASP A 330 -20.97 9.16 1.22
C ASP A 330 -21.65 7.95 0.56
N PHE A 331 -23.00 7.93 0.64
CA PHE A 331 -23.75 6.74 0.23
C PHE A 331 -23.67 6.47 -1.27
N ASP A 332 -23.64 7.49 -2.12
CA ASP A 332 -23.63 7.29 -3.57
C ASP A 332 -22.29 6.69 -4.03
N ARG A 333 -21.19 7.19 -3.48
CA ARG A 333 -19.86 6.59 -3.71
C ARG A 333 -19.77 5.17 -3.16
N PHE A 334 -20.25 4.96 -1.93
CA PHE A 334 -20.29 3.61 -1.34
C PHE A 334 -21.10 2.65 -2.22
N TYR A 335 -22.31 3.06 -2.65
CA TYR A 335 -23.16 2.22 -3.49
C TYR A 335 -22.48 1.85 -4.81
N LYS A 336 -21.82 2.81 -5.46
CA LYS A 336 -21.08 2.56 -6.71
C LYS A 336 -19.99 1.49 -6.53
N LEU A 337 -19.28 1.51 -5.40
CA LEU A 337 -18.24 0.51 -5.07
C LEU A 337 -18.84 -0.85 -4.67
N ALA A 338 -19.98 -0.85 -3.98
CA ALA A 338 -20.66 -2.04 -3.50
C ALA A 338 -21.47 -2.75 -4.60
N GLU A 339 -21.96 -2.03 -5.60
CA GLU A 339 -22.89 -2.52 -6.62
C GLU A 339 -22.41 -3.79 -7.34
N PRO A 340 -21.13 -3.95 -7.73
CA PRO A 340 -20.65 -5.20 -8.34
C PRO A 340 -20.83 -6.40 -7.42
N TYR A 341 -20.53 -6.26 -6.12
CA TYR A 341 -20.66 -7.33 -5.13
C TYR A 341 -22.12 -7.67 -4.84
N LEU A 342 -22.99 -6.65 -4.80
CA LEU A 342 -24.45 -6.86 -4.64
C LEU A 342 -25.02 -7.63 -5.84
N LYS A 343 -24.71 -7.22 -7.07
CA LYS A 343 -25.19 -7.86 -8.31
C LYS A 343 -24.59 -9.25 -8.53
N GLU A 344 -23.46 -9.57 -7.93
CA GLU A 344 -22.91 -10.93 -7.97
C GLU A 344 -23.81 -11.93 -7.24
N VAL A 345 -24.44 -11.53 -6.14
CA VAL A 345 -25.28 -12.38 -5.30
C VAL A 345 -26.76 -12.25 -5.67
N ILE A 346 -27.28 -11.02 -5.76
CA ILE A 346 -28.69 -10.74 -5.96
C ILE A 346 -29.02 -10.69 -7.44
N LYS A 347 -29.87 -11.63 -7.89
CA LYS A 347 -30.39 -11.72 -9.27
C LYS A 347 -31.86 -11.32 -9.35
N LYS A 348 -32.57 -11.35 -8.22
CA LYS A 348 -33.96 -10.92 -8.11
C LYS A 348 -34.07 -9.41 -8.23
N ASP A 349 -35.24 -8.93 -8.61
CA ASP A 349 -35.56 -7.50 -8.64
C ASP A 349 -35.84 -7.00 -7.23
N LEU A 350 -34.78 -6.66 -6.50
CA LEU A 350 -34.82 -6.13 -5.14
C LEU A 350 -34.18 -4.74 -5.09
N ASP A 351 -34.56 -3.95 -4.09
CA ASP A 351 -33.96 -2.63 -3.85
C ASP A 351 -32.51 -2.76 -3.34
N LEU A 352 -31.55 -2.81 -4.28
CA LEU A 352 -30.13 -2.93 -3.98
C LEU A 352 -29.58 -1.75 -3.17
N LYS A 353 -30.20 -0.55 -3.26
CA LYS A 353 -29.76 0.59 -2.46
C LYS A 353 -30.13 0.42 -0.99
N LYS A 354 -31.31 -0.12 -0.69
CA LYS A 354 -31.70 -0.47 0.67
C LYS A 354 -30.78 -1.55 1.25
N ILE A 355 -30.50 -2.60 0.48
CA ILE A 355 -29.55 -3.66 0.88
C ILE A 355 -28.17 -3.08 1.14
N ALA A 356 -27.66 -2.24 0.24
CA ALA A 356 -26.37 -1.57 0.41
C ALA A 356 -26.29 -0.75 1.71
N ASN A 357 -27.34 0.01 2.01
CA ASN A 357 -27.40 0.82 3.24
C ASN A 357 -27.34 -0.06 4.51
N MET A 358 -27.95 -1.24 4.49
CA MET A 358 -27.90 -2.18 5.62
C MET A 358 -26.49 -2.71 5.89
N VAL A 359 -25.70 -2.96 4.86
CA VAL A 359 -24.35 -3.58 5.00
C VAL A 359 -23.25 -2.56 5.21
N LYS A 360 -23.46 -1.29 4.88
CA LYS A 360 -22.41 -0.24 4.91
C LYS A 360 -21.65 -0.16 6.24
N THR A 361 -22.32 -0.36 7.36
CA THR A 361 -21.74 -0.32 8.71
C THR A 361 -21.33 -1.69 9.27
N ARG A 362 -21.42 -2.73 8.46
CA ARG A 362 -21.23 -4.13 8.87
C ARG A 362 -20.03 -4.81 8.23
N ILE A 363 -19.39 -4.15 7.31
CA ILE A 363 -18.26 -4.70 6.56
C ILE A 363 -17.00 -3.88 6.83
N ASP A 364 -15.88 -4.58 6.81
CA ASP A 364 -14.54 -3.98 6.84
C ASP A 364 -13.91 -3.95 5.44
N VAL A 365 -14.33 -4.85 4.56
CA VAL A 365 -13.92 -4.89 3.13
C VAL A 365 -15.12 -5.26 2.24
N PHE A 366 -15.13 -4.79 1.00
CA PHE A 366 -16.27 -4.99 0.10
C PHE A 366 -16.64 -6.45 -0.20
N PRO A 367 -15.72 -7.42 -0.34
CA PRO A 367 -16.08 -8.83 -0.56
C PRO A 367 -16.97 -9.43 0.53
N GLU A 368 -16.96 -8.92 1.76
CA GLU A 368 -17.81 -9.38 2.86
C GLU A 368 -19.30 -9.12 2.62
N ILE A 369 -19.64 -8.20 1.73
CA ILE A 369 -21.05 -7.94 1.36
C ILE A 369 -21.76 -9.25 1.05
N LYS A 370 -21.12 -10.17 0.33
CA LYS A 370 -21.73 -11.44 -0.10
C LYS A 370 -22.23 -12.28 1.06
N ASP A 371 -21.47 -12.33 2.15
CA ASP A 371 -21.80 -13.15 3.33
C ASP A 371 -22.99 -12.57 4.13
N HIS A 372 -23.21 -11.27 3.96
CA HIS A 372 -24.29 -10.57 4.66
C HIS A 372 -25.62 -10.54 3.91
N ILE A 373 -25.65 -10.84 2.62
CA ILE A 373 -26.82 -10.60 1.77
C ILE A 373 -27.35 -11.84 1.04
N ASP A 374 -26.66 -12.96 1.09
CA ASP A 374 -27.01 -14.22 0.39
C ASP A 374 -28.45 -14.66 0.64
N PHE A 375 -28.95 -14.48 1.85
CA PHE A 375 -30.31 -14.83 2.23
C PHE A 375 -31.41 -13.97 1.54
N PHE A 376 -31.08 -12.82 0.99
CA PHE A 376 -32.05 -12.05 0.19
C PHE A 376 -32.35 -12.75 -1.13
N GLU A 377 -31.35 -13.37 -1.75
CA GLU A 377 -31.55 -14.15 -2.98
C GLU A 377 -32.29 -15.44 -2.71
N GLU A 378 -31.82 -16.24 -1.72
CA GLU A 378 -32.43 -17.51 -1.36
C GLU A 378 -32.34 -17.73 0.16
N LEU A 379 -33.45 -18.20 0.77
CA LEU A 379 -33.44 -18.58 2.17
C LEU A 379 -32.55 -19.79 2.36
N PRO A 380 -31.42 -19.68 3.11
CA PRO A 380 -30.54 -20.82 3.36
C PRO A 380 -31.23 -21.91 4.18
N GLU A 381 -30.69 -23.12 4.13
CA GLU A 381 -31.04 -24.14 5.11
C GLU A 381 -30.49 -23.75 6.48
N TYR A 382 -31.30 -23.89 7.54
CA TYR A 382 -30.90 -23.52 8.89
C TYR A 382 -31.52 -24.45 9.92
N ASP A 383 -30.84 -24.56 11.07
CA ASP A 383 -31.29 -25.40 12.18
C ASP A 383 -32.36 -24.67 13.01
N ILE A 384 -33.42 -25.39 13.42
CA ILE A 384 -34.45 -24.90 14.34
C ILE A 384 -33.88 -24.45 15.69
N ALA A 385 -32.71 -24.93 16.10
CA ALA A 385 -31.99 -24.45 17.28
C ALA A 385 -31.73 -22.93 17.25
N MET A 386 -31.65 -22.29 16.04
CA MET A 386 -31.47 -20.85 15.89
C MET A 386 -32.63 -20.02 16.45
N TYR A 387 -33.82 -20.59 16.60
CA TYR A 387 -34.96 -19.94 17.26
C TYR A 387 -34.76 -19.79 18.77
N THR A 388 -33.82 -20.54 19.35
CA THR A 388 -33.48 -20.46 20.78
C THR A 388 -32.42 -19.39 21.01
N HIS A 389 -32.74 -18.39 21.83
CA HIS A 389 -31.81 -17.30 22.14
C HIS A 389 -31.91 -16.90 23.62
N LYS A 390 -30.85 -17.13 24.40
CA LYS A 390 -30.82 -16.91 25.85
C LYS A 390 -31.16 -15.46 26.25
N LYS A 391 -30.57 -14.45 25.57
CA LYS A 391 -30.77 -13.04 25.87
C LYS A 391 -32.17 -12.56 25.51
N MET A 392 -32.72 -13.06 24.39
CA MET A 392 -34.09 -12.72 23.93
C MET A 392 -35.15 -13.57 24.65
N LYS A 393 -34.73 -14.57 25.41
CA LYS A 393 -35.60 -15.51 26.15
C LYS A 393 -36.54 -16.31 25.25
N THR A 394 -36.08 -16.68 24.06
CA THR A 394 -36.84 -17.49 23.10
C THR A 394 -36.34 -18.94 23.12
N ASN A 395 -37.22 -19.87 22.79
CA ASN A 395 -36.96 -21.25 22.44
C ASN A 395 -37.88 -21.68 21.27
N THR A 396 -37.80 -22.90 20.82
CA THR A 396 -38.59 -23.39 19.68
C THR A 396 -40.10 -23.27 19.92
N GLU A 397 -40.59 -23.60 21.10
CA GLU A 397 -42.01 -23.55 21.47
C GLU A 397 -42.52 -22.10 21.50
N THR A 398 -41.78 -21.18 22.17
CA THR A 398 -42.16 -19.77 22.24
C THR A 398 -42.06 -19.08 20.88
N SER A 399 -41.07 -19.46 20.06
CA SER A 399 -40.90 -18.94 18.71
C SER A 399 -42.02 -19.41 17.78
N LEU A 400 -42.45 -20.68 17.86
CA LEU A 400 -43.58 -21.17 17.12
C LEU A 400 -44.85 -20.37 17.45
N LYS A 401 -45.10 -20.14 18.74
CA LYS A 401 -46.24 -19.33 19.17
C LYS A 401 -46.21 -17.94 18.60
N VAL A 402 -45.06 -17.25 18.74
CA VAL A 402 -44.87 -15.88 18.19
C VAL A 402 -45.13 -15.84 16.68
N LEU A 403 -44.55 -16.77 15.91
CA LEU A 403 -44.74 -16.80 14.47
C LEU A 403 -46.21 -17.02 14.07
N LYS A 404 -46.95 -17.88 14.78
CA LYS A 404 -48.38 -18.12 14.56
C LYS A 404 -49.21 -16.90 14.89
N ASP A 405 -48.88 -16.19 15.96
CA ASP A 405 -49.63 -15.01 16.41
C ASP A 405 -49.40 -13.81 15.48
N VAL A 406 -48.14 -13.62 14.98
CA VAL A 406 -47.82 -12.44 14.12
C VAL A 406 -48.17 -12.69 12.64
N LEU A 407 -48.29 -13.92 12.18
CA LEU A 407 -48.59 -14.22 10.77
C LEU A 407 -49.90 -13.52 10.29
N PRO A 408 -51.07 -13.64 10.95
CA PRO A 408 -52.28 -12.98 10.52
C PRO A 408 -52.20 -11.43 10.59
N ILE A 409 -51.40 -10.89 11.52
CA ILE A 409 -51.13 -9.45 11.60
C ILE A 409 -50.42 -8.97 10.35
N LEU A 410 -49.37 -9.70 9.93
CA LEU A 410 -48.57 -9.40 8.73
C LEU A 410 -49.36 -9.65 7.43
N GLU A 411 -50.26 -10.64 7.41
CA GLU A 411 -51.15 -10.92 6.28
C GLU A 411 -52.14 -9.77 6.06
N ALA A 412 -52.64 -9.17 7.14
CA ALA A 412 -53.58 -8.04 7.10
C ALA A 412 -52.90 -6.69 6.74
N GLN A 413 -51.56 -6.63 6.84
CA GLN A 413 -50.81 -5.39 6.59
C GLN A 413 -50.80 -5.04 5.11
N GLU A 414 -51.37 -3.88 4.73
CA GLU A 414 -51.36 -3.38 3.35
C GLU A 414 -50.06 -2.65 3.02
N ASP A 415 -49.62 -1.76 3.91
CA ASP A 415 -48.33 -1.08 3.82
C ASP A 415 -47.21 -1.97 4.39
N PHE A 416 -46.33 -2.46 3.53
CA PHE A 416 -45.24 -3.38 3.90
C PHE A 416 -43.90 -2.64 4.05
N SER A 417 -43.94 -1.33 4.34
CA SER A 417 -42.77 -0.54 4.71
C SER A 417 -42.23 -0.95 6.09
N ASN A 418 -40.92 -0.73 6.31
CA ASN A 418 -40.27 -0.97 7.59
C ASN A 418 -41.04 -0.36 8.77
N ASP A 419 -41.45 0.91 8.64
CA ASP A 419 -42.10 1.65 9.71
C ASP A 419 -43.49 1.09 10.04
N ALA A 420 -44.26 0.71 9.02
CA ALA A 420 -45.58 0.10 9.19
C ALA A 420 -45.45 -1.31 9.81
N LEU A 421 -44.50 -2.11 9.35
CA LEU A 421 -44.23 -3.43 9.91
C LEU A 421 -43.74 -3.36 11.36
N PHE A 422 -42.85 -2.42 11.66
CA PHE A 422 -42.35 -2.21 13.02
C PHE A 422 -43.48 -1.75 13.96
N ALA A 423 -44.38 -0.84 13.50
CA ALA A 423 -45.52 -0.39 14.27
C ALA A 423 -46.50 -1.55 14.57
N ALA A 424 -46.82 -2.38 13.57
CA ALA A 424 -47.70 -3.54 13.72
C ALA A 424 -47.17 -4.58 14.74
N LEU A 425 -45.89 -4.93 14.63
CA LEU A 425 -45.27 -5.85 15.58
C LEU A 425 -45.06 -5.24 16.98
N SER A 426 -44.84 -3.91 17.07
CA SER A 426 -44.77 -3.21 18.35
C SER A 426 -46.09 -3.13 19.06
N ALA A 427 -47.20 -3.04 18.31
CA ALA A 427 -48.54 -3.13 18.88
C ALA A 427 -48.80 -4.49 19.54
N TYR A 428 -48.44 -5.57 18.85
CA TYR A 428 -48.46 -6.94 19.41
C TYR A 428 -47.57 -7.09 20.67
N VAL A 429 -46.36 -6.52 20.66
CA VAL A 429 -45.46 -6.48 21.83
C VAL A 429 -46.16 -5.79 23.01
N SER A 430 -46.81 -4.66 22.78
CA SER A 430 -47.48 -3.89 23.83
C SER A 430 -48.72 -4.60 24.38
N GLU A 431 -49.51 -5.23 23.51
CA GLU A 431 -50.72 -5.98 23.88
C GLU A 431 -50.38 -7.21 24.73
N THR A 432 -49.32 -7.92 24.35
CA THR A 432 -48.90 -9.17 25.04
C THR A 432 -47.98 -8.93 26.24
N GLY A 433 -47.43 -7.72 26.39
CA GLY A 433 -46.50 -7.35 27.47
C GLY A 433 -45.13 -8.03 27.40
N VAL A 434 -44.79 -8.63 26.26
CA VAL A 434 -43.46 -9.30 26.05
C VAL A 434 -42.40 -8.24 25.59
N LYS A 435 -41.16 -8.60 25.63
CA LYS A 435 -40.08 -7.74 25.15
C LYS A 435 -40.00 -7.75 23.62
N THR A 436 -39.64 -6.62 23.01
CA THR A 436 -39.48 -6.49 21.56
C THR A 436 -38.58 -7.59 20.96
N GLY A 437 -37.43 -7.90 21.58
CA GLY A 437 -36.53 -8.95 21.10
C GLY A 437 -37.12 -10.35 21.12
N PHE A 438 -38.12 -10.61 22.00
CA PHE A 438 -38.83 -11.88 22.06
C PHE A 438 -39.70 -12.13 20.81
N VAL A 439 -40.19 -11.07 20.20
CA VAL A 439 -40.99 -11.10 18.95
C VAL A 439 -40.08 -11.00 17.72
N MET A 440 -39.16 -10.03 17.71
CA MET A 440 -38.33 -9.76 16.53
C MET A 440 -37.33 -10.88 16.23
N TRP A 441 -36.86 -11.63 17.23
CA TRP A 441 -35.89 -12.70 17.01
C TRP A 441 -36.47 -13.87 16.17
N PRO A 442 -37.62 -14.46 16.50
CA PRO A 442 -38.21 -15.50 15.67
C PRO A 442 -38.55 -15.04 14.26
N VAL A 443 -39.11 -13.83 14.11
CA VAL A 443 -39.43 -13.26 12.79
C VAL A 443 -38.18 -13.09 11.95
N ARG A 444 -37.12 -12.51 12.52
CA ARG A 444 -35.84 -12.33 11.82
C ARG A 444 -35.21 -13.67 11.42
N THR A 445 -35.24 -14.64 12.33
CA THR A 445 -34.74 -16.00 12.05
C THR A 445 -35.51 -16.63 10.89
N ALA A 446 -36.84 -16.55 10.89
CA ALA A 446 -37.67 -17.11 9.84
C ALA A 446 -37.42 -16.47 8.47
N VAL A 447 -37.27 -15.15 8.40
CA VAL A 447 -37.10 -14.44 7.11
C VAL A 447 -35.68 -14.47 6.57
N SER A 448 -34.68 -14.70 7.42
CA SER A 448 -33.26 -14.66 7.01
C SER A 448 -32.55 -16.02 7.05
N GLY A 449 -32.95 -16.94 7.93
CA GLY A 449 -32.21 -18.16 8.20
C GLY A 449 -30.79 -17.93 8.74
N LYS A 450 -30.50 -16.72 9.30
CA LYS A 450 -29.17 -16.34 9.78
C LYS A 450 -29.21 -15.94 11.26
N GLN A 451 -28.16 -16.33 11.97
CA GLN A 451 -28.00 -15.93 13.37
C GLN A 451 -27.62 -14.43 13.49
N MET A 452 -26.85 -13.92 12.53
CA MET A 452 -26.50 -12.52 12.40
C MET A 452 -26.95 -11.99 11.06
N THR A 453 -27.55 -10.80 11.07
CA THR A 453 -28.06 -10.11 9.87
C THR A 453 -27.59 -8.66 9.87
N PRO A 454 -27.44 -8.01 8.70
CA PRO A 454 -27.03 -6.62 8.62
C PRO A 454 -28.12 -5.65 9.13
N ALA A 455 -29.38 -6.10 9.15
CA ALA A 455 -30.54 -5.31 9.54
C ALA A 455 -31.52 -6.08 10.41
N GLY A 456 -32.57 -5.40 10.91
CA GLY A 456 -33.66 -5.96 11.69
C GLY A 456 -34.69 -6.72 10.85
N ALA A 457 -35.61 -7.42 11.52
CA ALA A 457 -36.64 -8.25 10.88
C ALA A 457 -37.50 -7.45 9.90
N THR A 458 -37.95 -6.26 10.30
CA THR A 458 -38.87 -5.43 9.51
C THR A 458 -38.20 -4.79 8.30
N GLU A 459 -36.96 -4.35 8.42
CA GLU A 459 -36.15 -3.86 7.30
C GLU A 459 -35.90 -4.97 6.26
N ILE A 460 -35.60 -6.20 6.70
CA ILE A 460 -35.43 -7.36 5.82
C ILE A 460 -36.74 -7.67 5.10
N MET A 461 -37.88 -7.69 5.80
CA MET A 461 -39.19 -7.96 5.21
C MET A 461 -39.61 -6.88 4.19
N GLU A 462 -39.29 -5.61 4.43
CA GLU A 462 -39.54 -4.52 3.47
C GLU A 462 -38.83 -4.81 2.12
N VAL A 463 -37.60 -5.27 2.15
CA VAL A 463 -36.82 -5.58 0.93
C VAL A 463 -37.30 -6.87 0.26
N LEU A 464 -37.61 -7.91 1.03
CA LEU A 464 -38.13 -9.19 0.51
C LEU A 464 -39.53 -9.05 -0.09
N GLY A 465 -40.29 -8.06 0.38
CA GLY A 465 -41.68 -7.90 0.04
C GLY A 465 -42.60 -8.86 0.81
N LYS A 466 -43.93 -8.59 0.72
CA LYS A 466 -44.94 -9.29 1.49
C LYS A 466 -45.02 -10.78 1.17
N GLU A 467 -45.06 -11.13 -0.09
CA GLU A 467 -45.24 -12.53 -0.52
C GLU A 467 -44.10 -13.43 -0.03
N GLU A 468 -42.85 -13.06 -0.31
CA GLU A 468 -41.70 -13.85 0.10
C GLU A 468 -41.53 -13.87 1.63
N SER A 469 -41.77 -12.77 2.32
CA SER A 469 -41.71 -12.72 3.78
C SER A 469 -42.71 -13.67 4.45
N LEU A 470 -43.97 -13.66 4.02
CA LEU A 470 -45.01 -14.53 4.55
C LEU A 470 -44.70 -16.02 4.22
N LYS A 471 -44.20 -16.31 3.02
CA LYS A 471 -43.77 -17.66 2.63
C LYS A 471 -42.68 -18.19 3.58
N ARG A 472 -41.68 -17.38 3.88
CA ARG A 472 -40.57 -17.76 4.79
C ARG A 472 -41.06 -17.94 6.23
N ILE A 473 -41.96 -17.10 6.71
CA ILE A 473 -42.55 -17.24 8.04
C ILE A 473 -43.35 -18.54 8.14
N ARG A 474 -44.19 -18.89 7.14
CA ARG A 474 -44.91 -20.16 7.09
C ARG A 474 -43.96 -21.37 7.10
N LYS A 475 -42.87 -21.31 6.30
CA LYS A 475 -41.83 -22.36 6.34
C LYS A 475 -41.21 -22.50 7.72
N GLY A 476 -40.93 -21.38 8.42
CA GLY A 476 -40.43 -21.42 9.81
C GLY A 476 -41.40 -22.06 10.78
N ILE A 477 -42.71 -21.83 10.62
CA ILE A 477 -43.76 -22.50 11.42
C ILE A 477 -43.75 -24.02 11.14
N GLU A 478 -43.74 -24.42 9.87
CA GLU A 478 -43.71 -25.84 9.46
C GLU A 478 -42.47 -26.55 10.04
N MET A 479 -41.32 -25.92 10.01
CA MET A 479 -40.08 -26.48 10.58
C MET A 479 -40.16 -26.65 12.09
N LEU A 480 -40.84 -25.76 12.81
CA LEU A 480 -40.99 -25.82 14.26
C LEU A 480 -42.11 -26.80 14.74
N GLU A 481 -43.04 -27.17 13.82
CA GLU A 481 -44.10 -28.16 14.07
C GLU A 481 -43.65 -29.60 13.80
N ALA A 482 -42.59 -29.78 12.98
CA ALA A 482 -42.02 -31.10 12.63
C ALA A 482 -41.21 -31.70 13.77
#